data_6e36adc09d6cf289b1483361752692b5
#
_entry.id   6e36adc09d6cf289b1483361752692b5
#
_cell.length_a   1.000
_cell.length_b   1.000
_cell.length_c   1.000
_cell.angle_alpha   90.00
_cell.angle_beta   90.00
_cell.angle_gamma   90.00
#
_symmetry.space_group_name_H-M   'P 1'
#
loop_
_entity.id
_entity.type
_entity.pdbx_description
1 polymer ?
#
loop_
_entity_poly.entity_id
_entity_poly.type
_entity_poly.pdbx_seq_one_letter_code
_entity_poly.pdbx_strand_id
1 'polypeptide(L)'
;MANQEISAVRDLIRVLNDGVEFYTDAKMELRGSGYENIFQEMIDARQAALVRLQPLVYQREGEVETGQTLSGSIRKTYTDLLAKMKSTKSPTYIAQLEELEDRTLEHIRDAISEVSSADFRVALNHIYISLHHCHNRMRTLKRNAA
;
A
#
# COMPACT_ATOMS: atom_id res chain seq x y z
N MET A 1 -15.15 -5.23 19.80
CA MET A 1 -14.66 -3.86 19.88
C MET A 1 -13.17 -3.79 19.74
N ALA A 2 -12.38 -4.08 20.79
CA ALA A 2 -10.93 -4.09 20.66
C ALA A 2 -10.44 -5.07 19.59
N ASN A 3 -11.09 -6.24 19.45
CA ASN A 3 -10.73 -7.25 18.47
C ASN A 3 -10.98 -6.79 17.03
N GLN A 4 -12.05 -6.02 16.79
CA GLN A 4 -12.35 -5.48 15.47
C GLN A 4 -11.34 -4.41 15.07
N GLU A 5 -10.96 -3.58 16.04
CA GLU A 5 -9.98 -2.53 15.83
C GLU A 5 -8.62 -3.12 15.42
N ILE A 6 -8.14 -4.12 16.17
CA ILE A 6 -6.88 -4.80 15.87
C ILE A 6 -6.97 -5.53 14.54
N SER A 7 -8.07 -6.22 14.29
CA SER A 7 -8.27 -6.95 13.04
C SER A 7 -8.18 -6.02 11.83
N ALA A 8 -8.83 -4.85 11.89
CA ALA A 8 -8.82 -3.88 10.81
C ALA A 8 -7.40 -3.33 10.56
N VAL A 9 -6.66 -3.04 11.63
CA VAL A 9 -5.30 -2.53 11.50
C VAL A 9 -4.37 -3.61 10.95
N ARG A 10 -4.50 -4.85 11.39
CA ARG A 10 -3.68 -5.96 10.87
C ARG A 10 -3.97 -6.21 9.39
N ASP A 11 -5.24 -6.12 8.98
CA ASP A 11 -5.60 -6.25 7.56
C ASP A 11 -4.94 -5.15 6.72
N LEU A 12 -4.95 -3.91 7.22
CA LEU A 12 -4.28 -2.81 6.54
C LEU A 12 -2.76 -3.05 6.44
N ILE A 13 -2.15 -3.54 7.51
CA ILE A 13 -0.72 -3.85 7.50
C ILE A 13 -0.41 -4.88 6.41
N ARG A 14 -1.25 -5.91 6.25
CA ARG A 14 -1.07 -6.91 5.19
C ARG A 14 -1.14 -6.27 3.81
N VAL A 15 -2.08 -5.35 3.60
CA VAL A 15 -2.20 -4.60 2.34
C VAL A 15 -0.93 -3.78 2.08
N LEU A 16 -0.41 -3.12 3.12
CA LEU A 16 0.82 -2.33 2.99
C LEU A 16 2.03 -3.24 2.69
N ASN A 17 2.10 -4.40 3.32
CA ASN A 17 3.16 -5.39 3.05
C ASN A 17 3.10 -5.86 1.60
N ASP A 18 1.90 -6.12 1.07
CA ASP A 18 1.72 -6.49 -0.34
C ASP A 18 2.29 -5.41 -1.26
N GLY A 19 1.99 -4.15 -0.96
CA GLY A 19 2.47 -3.03 -1.77
C GLY A 19 3.98 -2.88 -1.74
N VAL A 20 4.60 -3.05 -0.57
CA VAL A 20 6.07 -2.99 -0.46
C VAL A 20 6.70 -4.08 -1.33
N GLU A 21 6.20 -5.29 -1.26
CA GLU A 21 6.70 -6.40 -2.08
C GLU A 21 6.52 -6.10 -3.57
N PHE A 22 5.33 -5.66 -3.96
CA PHE A 22 5.03 -5.36 -5.36
C PHE A 22 5.97 -4.29 -5.93
N TYR A 23 6.08 -3.14 -5.25
CA TYR A 23 6.90 -2.03 -5.77
C TYR A 23 8.39 -2.36 -5.73
N THR A 24 8.83 -3.18 -4.77
CA THR A 24 10.21 -3.67 -4.75
C THR A 24 10.51 -4.51 -5.99
N ASP A 25 9.60 -5.44 -6.31
CA ASP A 25 9.75 -6.30 -7.48
C ASP A 25 9.63 -5.49 -8.78
N ALA A 26 8.66 -4.57 -8.85
CA ALA A 26 8.47 -3.73 -10.02
C ALA A 26 9.69 -2.84 -10.31
N LYS A 27 10.28 -2.29 -9.25
CA LYS A 27 11.48 -1.46 -9.37
C LYS A 27 12.64 -2.25 -9.98
N MET A 28 12.79 -3.51 -9.59
CA MET A 28 13.84 -4.37 -10.13
C MET A 28 13.54 -4.79 -11.58
N GLU A 29 12.30 -5.18 -11.86
CA GLU A 29 11.90 -5.68 -13.18
C GLU A 29 11.91 -4.59 -14.25
N LEU A 30 11.60 -3.37 -13.84
CA LEU A 30 11.53 -2.22 -14.76
C LEU A 30 12.73 -1.30 -14.63
N ARG A 31 13.86 -1.85 -14.26
CA ARG A 31 15.11 -1.09 -14.15
C ARG A 31 15.42 -0.42 -15.48
N GLY A 32 15.72 0.88 -15.42
CA GLY A 32 15.99 1.66 -16.63
C GLY A 32 14.75 2.25 -17.28
N SER A 33 13.56 2.00 -16.75
CA SER A 33 12.30 2.55 -17.30
C SER A 33 12.10 4.02 -17.02
N GLY A 34 12.80 4.54 -15.99
CA GLY A 34 12.56 5.91 -15.50
C GLY A 34 11.56 5.99 -14.37
N TYR A 35 10.95 4.89 -13.96
CA TYR A 35 9.94 4.85 -12.90
C TYR A 35 10.49 4.45 -11.54
N GLU A 36 11.79 4.14 -11.45
CA GLU A 36 12.39 3.64 -10.22
C GLU A 36 12.20 4.58 -9.03
N ASN A 37 12.34 5.90 -9.25
CA ASN A 37 12.18 6.90 -8.18
C ASN A 37 10.76 6.92 -7.65
N ILE A 38 9.77 6.82 -8.53
CA ILE A 38 8.36 6.82 -8.13
C ILE A 38 8.04 5.53 -7.36
N PHE A 39 8.52 4.39 -7.84
CA PHE A 39 8.33 3.13 -7.12
C PHE A 39 9.00 3.17 -5.75
N GLN A 40 10.18 3.79 -5.63
CA GLN A 40 10.82 3.97 -4.34
C GLN A 40 10.01 4.88 -3.41
N GLU A 41 9.39 5.94 -3.93
CA GLU A 41 8.49 6.79 -3.14
C GLU A 41 7.32 5.95 -2.57
N MET A 42 6.76 5.04 -3.37
CA MET A 42 5.66 4.17 -2.92
C MET A 42 6.12 3.23 -1.82
N ILE A 43 7.32 2.67 -1.94
CA ILE A 43 7.92 1.81 -0.93
C ILE A 43 8.14 2.59 0.37
N ASP A 44 8.75 3.77 0.27
CA ASP A 44 9.09 4.58 1.43
C ASP A 44 7.85 4.99 2.22
N ALA A 45 6.79 5.39 1.53
CA ALA A 45 5.53 5.77 2.18
C ALA A 45 4.92 4.59 2.94
N ARG A 46 4.95 3.40 2.35
CA ARG A 46 4.40 2.20 2.99
C ARG A 46 5.24 1.75 4.17
N GLN A 47 6.57 1.82 4.05
CA GLN A 47 7.46 1.48 5.17
C GLN A 47 7.29 2.47 6.32
N ALA A 48 7.14 3.75 6.04
CA ALA A 48 6.86 4.76 7.07
C ALA A 48 5.53 4.48 7.76
N ALA A 49 4.52 4.06 7.01
CA ALA A 49 3.23 3.67 7.58
C ALA A 49 3.36 2.46 8.51
N LEU A 50 4.12 1.46 8.10
CA LEU A 50 4.37 0.27 8.91
C LEU A 50 5.10 0.61 10.21
N VAL A 51 6.08 1.52 10.15
CA VAL A 51 6.81 1.99 11.34
C VAL A 51 5.87 2.68 12.33
N ARG A 52 4.80 3.31 11.86
CA ARG A 52 3.81 3.92 12.73
C ARG A 52 2.84 2.92 13.33
N LEU A 53 2.44 1.90 12.57
CA LEU A 53 1.39 0.97 13.00
C LEU A 53 1.92 -0.22 13.79
N GLN A 54 3.05 -0.78 13.42
CA GLN A 54 3.56 -2.00 14.04
C GLN A 54 3.82 -1.88 15.54
N PRO A 55 4.40 -0.77 16.04
CA PRO A 55 4.56 -0.65 17.50
C PRO A 55 3.24 -0.63 18.25
N LEU A 56 2.19 -0.05 17.66
CA LEU A 56 0.87 0.00 18.29
C LEU A 56 0.22 -1.39 18.34
N VAL A 57 0.41 -2.17 17.30
CA VAL A 57 -0.06 -3.57 17.28
C VAL A 57 0.72 -4.40 18.28
N TYR A 58 2.04 -4.24 18.32
CA TYR A 58 2.89 -4.95 19.27
C TYR A 58 2.50 -4.69 20.71
N GLN A 59 2.17 -3.44 21.05
CA GLN A 59 1.76 -3.08 22.40
C GLN A 59 0.50 -3.83 22.85
N ARG A 60 -0.40 -4.12 21.90
CA ARG A 60 -1.67 -4.78 22.21
C ARG A 60 -1.62 -6.30 22.11
N GLU A 61 -0.81 -6.82 21.17
CA GLU A 61 -0.83 -8.25 20.84
C GLU A 61 0.46 -8.99 21.23
N GLY A 62 1.53 -8.26 21.57
CA GLY A 62 2.83 -8.87 21.85
C GLY A 62 3.57 -9.37 20.63
N GLU A 63 3.07 -9.09 19.43
CA GLU A 63 3.71 -9.48 18.17
C GLU A 63 3.32 -8.50 17.07
N VAL A 64 4.14 -8.41 16.04
CA VAL A 64 3.87 -7.60 14.86
C VAL A 64 3.15 -8.44 13.79
N GLU A 65 2.56 -7.77 12.81
CA GLU A 65 1.93 -8.44 11.68
C GLU A 65 2.92 -8.57 10.52
N THR A 66 3.27 -9.79 10.12
CA THR A 66 4.22 -10.05 9.04
C THR A 66 3.57 -10.64 7.80
N GLY A 67 2.27 -10.86 7.83
CA GLY A 67 1.55 -11.54 6.76
C GLY A 67 1.22 -10.64 5.58
N GLN A 68 0.63 -11.27 4.58
CA GLN A 68 0.13 -10.64 3.37
C GLN A 68 -1.33 -11.00 3.20
N THR A 69 -2.04 -10.29 2.31
CA THR A 69 -3.45 -10.60 2.05
C THR A 69 -3.57 -11.96 1.35
N LEU A 70 -4.73 -12.56 1.52
CA LEU A 70 -5.01 -13.86 0.91
C LEU A 70 -5.28 -13.72 -0.59
N SER A 71 -5.20 -14.85 -1.31
CA SER A 71 -5.49 -14.89 -2.73
C SER A 71 -6.91 -14.39 -3.01
N GLY A 72 -7.13 -13.75 -4.15
CA GLY A 72 -8.39 -13.14 -4.52
C GLY A 72 -8.55 -11.71 -4.04
N SER A 73 -7.60 -11.20 -3.27
CA SER A 73 -7.59 -9.86 -2.74
C SER A 73 -6.61 -8.97 -3.53
N ILE A 74 -6.20 -7.87 -2.92
CA ILE A 74 -5.28 -6.90 -3.55
C ILE A 74 -3.94 -7.55 -3.94
N ARG A 75 -3.48 -8.55 -3.19
CA ARG A 75 -2.22 -9.26 -3.49
C ARG A 75 -2.28 -9.91 -4.87
N LYS A 76 -3.40 -10.56 -5.18
CA LYS A 76 -3.58 -11.18 -6.49
C LYS A 76 -3.52 -10.13 -7.61
N THR A 77 -4.16 -9.00 -7.40
CA THR A 77 -4.15 -7.90 -8.38
C THR A 77 -2.71 -7.40 -8.61
N TYR A 78 -1.92 -7.24 -7.56
CA TYR A 78 -0.52 -6.87 -7.67
C TYR A 78 0.28 -7.92 -8.46
N THR A 79 0.06 -9.20 -8.16
CA THR A 79 0.77 -10.30 -8.84
C THR A 79 0.45 -10.29 -10.34
N ASP A 80 -0.82 -10.15 -10.69
CA ASP A 80 -1.26 -10.13 -12.09
C ASP A 80 -0.69 -8.92 -12.82
N LEU A 81 -0.67 -7.75 -12.15
CA LEU A 81 -0.13 -6.54 -12.74
C LEU A 81 1.37 -6.66 -12.97
N LEU A 82 2.12 -7.21 -12.02
CA LEU A 82 3.55 -7.40 -12.17
C LEU A 82 3.86 -8.30 -13.38
N ALA A 83 3.08 -9.36 -13.59
CA ALA A 83 3.24 -10.23 -14.73
C ALA A 83 3.04 -9.46 -16.05
N LYS A 84 2.05 -8.58 -16.10
CA LYS A 84 1.83 -7.72 -17.28
C LYS A 84 2.99 -6.77 -17.52
N MET A 85 3.51 -6.18 -16.46
CA MET A 85 4.64 -5.24 -16.56
C MET A 85 5.89 -5.92 -17.09
N LYS A 86 6.09 -7.20 -16.76
CA LYS A 86 7.22 -7.99 -17.26
C LYS A 86 7.09 -8.31 -18.74
N SER A 87 5.86 -8.53 -19.23
CA SER A 87 5.62 -8.99 -20.59
C SER A 87 5.40 -7.87 -21.59
N THR A 88 5.13 -6.65 -21.14
CA THR A 88 4.90 -5.51 -22.04
C THR A 88 5.69 -4.29 -21.56
N LYS A 89 6.27 -3.56 -22.51
CA LYS A 89 7.01 -2.33 -22.22
C LYS A 89 6.12 -1.09 -22.35
N SER A 90 4.87 -1.27 -22.73
CA SER A 90 3.92 -0.18 -22.84
C SER A 90 3.56 0.38 -21.47
N PRO A 91 3.39 1.70 -21.32
CA PRO A 91 2.99 2.28 -20.01
C PRO A 91 1.50 2.11 -19.70
N THR A 92 0.79 1.24 -20.39
CA THR A 92 -0.64 1.01 -20.17
C THR A 92 -0.98 0.55 -18.75
N TYR A 93 0.00 -0.07 -18.05
CA TYR A 93 -0.21 -0.53 -16.68
C TYR A 93 -0.29 0.62 -15.66
N ILE A 94 0.08 1.84 -16.03
CA ILE A 94 0.11 2.97 -15.08
C ILE A 94 -1.28 3.31 -14.58
N ALA A 95 -2.30 3.20 -15.44
CA ALA A 95 -3.68 3.39 -15.03
C ALA A 95 -4.09 2.39 -13.93
N GLN A 96 -3.60 1.15 -14.02
CA GLN A 96 -3.87 0.13 -13.02
C GLN A 96 -3.12 0.40 -11.71
N LEU A 97 -1.93 1.02 -11.78
CA LEU A 97 -1.21 1.46 -10.59
C LEU A 97 -1.99 2.54 -9.85
N GLU A 98 -2.56 3.52 -10.56
CA GLU A 98 -3.40 4.54 -9.92
C GLU A 98 -4.60 3.89 -9.23
N GLU A 99 -5.24 2.93 -9.88
CA GLU A 99 -6.37 2.22 -9.29
C GLU A 99 -5.97 1.47 -8.02
N LEU A 100 -4.80 0.83 -8.01
CA LEU A 100 -4.30 0.14 -6.81
C LEU A 100 -4.00 1.11 -5.67
N GLU A 101 -3.48 2.30 -5.97
CA GLU A 101 -3.30 3.34 -4.96
C GLU A 101 -4.64 3.79 -4.39
N ASP A 102 -5.66 3.92 -5.23
CA ASP A 102 -7.01 4.27 -4.80
C ASP A 102 -7.60 3.20 -3.89
N ARG A 103 -7.43 1.92 -4.24
CA ARG A 103 -7.89 0.82 -3.40
C ARG A 103 -7.16 0.77 -2.06
N THR A 104 -5.89 1.12 -2.03
CA THR A 104 -5.12 1.22 -0.78
C THR A 104 -5.72 2.29 0.12
N LEU A 105 -6.10 3.45 -0.45
CA LEU A 105 -6.77 4.51 0.31
C LEU A 105 -8.10 4.03 0.88
N GLU A 106 -8.86 3.23 0.14
CA GLU A 106 -10.11 2.65 0.64
C GLU A 106 -9.87 1.77 1.85
N HIS A 107 -8.82 0.94 1.82
CA HIS A 107 -8.46 0.11 2.97
C HIS A 107 -8.11 0.95 4.19
N ILE A 108 -7.44 2.09 3.98
CA ILE A 108 -7.11 3.01 5.08
C ILE A 108 -8.40 3.63 5.65
N ARG A 109 -9.32 4.07 4.79
CA ARG A 109 -10.61 4.62 5.23
C ARG A 109 -11.40 3.59 6.03
N ASP A 110 -11.41 2.34 5.57
CA ASP A 110 -12.10 1.26 6.29
C ASP A 110 -11.49 1.07 7.68
N ALA A 111 -10.16 1.07 7.78
CA ALA A 111 -9.49 0.96 9.07
C ALA A 111 -9.83 2.14 9.98
N ILE A 112 -9.85 3.36 9.45
CA ILE A 112 -10.22 4.56 10.21
C ILE A 112 -11.63 4.40 10.80
N SER A 113 -12.56 3.85 10.02
CA SER A 113 -13.94 3.67 10.47
C SER A 113 -14.09 2.63 11.59
N GLU A 114 -13.14 1.71 11.69
CA GLU A 114 -13.19 0.61 12.65
C GLU A 114 -12.44 0.89 13.96
N VAL A 115 -11.62 1.95 14.01
CA VAL A 115 -10.82 2.24 15.19
C VAL A 115 -11.44 3.33 16.03
N SER A 116 -11.32 3.19 17.36
CA SER A 116 -11.77 4.21 18.31
C SER A 116 -10.62 4.75 19.15
N SER A 117 -9.52 4.01 19.25
CA SER A 117 -8.35 4.43 20.03
C SER A 117 -7.67 5.66 19.40
N ALA A 118 -7.31 6.63 20.24
CA ALA A 118 -6.72 7.87 19.76
C ALA A 118 -5.40 7.65 19.05
N ASP A 119 -4.56 6.74 19.53
CA ASP A 119 -3.26 6.46 18.94
C ASP A 119 -3.40 5.88 17.53
N PHE A 120 -4.32 4.95 17.32
CA PHE A 120 -4.60 4.42 15.98
C PHE A 120 -5.16 5.50 15.07
N ARG A 121 -6.08 6.33 15.57
CA ARG A 121 -6.67 7.39 14.75
C ARG A 121 -5.64 8.38 14.27
N VAL A 122 -4.74 8.82 15.13
CA VAL A 122 -3.69 9.77 14.77
C VAL A 122 -2.77 9.13 13.72
N ALA A 123 -2.36 7.90 13.94
CA ALA A 123 -1.49 7.19 13.00
C ALA A 123 -2.16 7.03 11.64
N LEU A 124 -3.40 6.55 11.63
CA LEU A 124 -4.13 6.28 10.38
C LEU A 124 -4.41 7.55 9.59
N ASN A 125 -4.77 8.65 10.26
CA ASN A 125 -5.00 9.92 9.58
C ASN A 125 -3.71 10.44 8.93
N HIS A 126 -2.58 10.28 9.61
CA HIS A 126 -1.29 10.67 9.06
C HIS A 126 -0.94 9.79 7.83
N ILE A 127 -1.16 8.49 7.95
CA ILE A 127 -0.91 7.55 6.86
C ILE A 127 -1.81 7.86 5.66
N TYR A 128 -3.07 8.18 5.90
CA TYR A 128 -4.00 8.54 4.83
C TYR A 128 -3.47 9.71 4.00
N ILE A 129 -2.99 10.77 4.67
CA ILE A 129 -2.45 11.94 3.98
C ILE A 129 -1.24 11.54 3.12
N SER A 130 -0.34 10.74 3.68
CA SER A 130 0.86 10.27 2.99
C SER A 130 0.52 9.42 1.77
N LEU A 131 -0.37 8.45 1.93
CA LEU A 131 -0.75 7.56 0.83
C LEU A 131 -1.64 8.27 -0.21
N HIS A 132 -2.39 9.28 0.20
CA HIS A 132 -3.13 10.12 -0.73
C HIS A 132 -2.15 10.88 -1.64
N HIS A 133 -1.04 11.34 -1.08
CA HIS A 133 0.02 11.95 -1.86
C HIS A 133 0.58 10.96 -2.90
N CYS A 134 0.76 9.71 -2.53
CA CYS A 134 1.18 8.65 -3.45
C CYS A 134 0.17 8.47 -4.60
N HIS A 135 -1.11 8.47 -4.27
CA HIS A 135 -2.17 8.37 -5.28
C HIS A 135 -2.07 9.53 -6.28
N ASN A 136 -1.85 10.74 -5.77
CA ASN A 136 -1.72 11.93 -6.63
C ASN A 136 -0.47 11.85 -7.52
N ARG A 137 0.63 11.33 -6.98
CA ARG A 137 1.85 11.11 -7.77
C ARG A 137 1.59 10.14 -8.91
N MET A 138 0.87 9.07 -8.63
CA MET A 138 0.55 8.07 -9.65
C MET A 138 -0.41 8.64 -10.70
N ARG A 139 -1.37 9.48 -10.29
CA ARG A 139 -2.27 10.16 -11.21
C ARG A 139 -1.50 11.07 -12.16
N THR A 140 -0.53 11.82 -11.64
CA THR A 140 0.32 12.69 -12.46
C THR A 140 1.12 11.88 -13.46
N LEU A 141 1.69 10.75 -13.02
CA LEU A 141 2.43 9.86 -13.90
C LEU A 141 1.53 9.33 -15.04
N LYS A 142 0.32 8.93 -14.72
CA LYS A 142 -0.66 8.45 -15.70
C LYS A 142 -0.96 9.51 -16.74
N ARG A 143 -1.18 10.75 -16.33
CA ARG A 143 -1.47 11.86 -17.26
C ARG A 143 -0.28 12.12 -18.19
N ASN A 144 0.93 12.04 -17.68
CA ASN A 144 2.13 12.31 -18.46
C ASN A 144 2.48 11.15 -19.41
N ALA A 145 2.01 9.95 -19.11
CA ALA A 145 2.27 8.76 -19.91
C ALA A 145 1.25 8.59 -21.04
N ALA A 146 0.14 9.30 -20.99
CA ALA A 146 -0.96 9.18 -21.98
C ALA A 146 -0.60 9.79 -23.32
#